data_498739494e259c580f3f7bca185bbb3f
#
_entry.id   498739494e259c580f3f7bca185bbb3f
#
_cell.length_a   1.000
_cell.length_b   1.000
_cell.length_c   1.000
_cell.angle_alpha   90.00
_cell.angle_beta   90.00
_cell.angle_gamma   90.00
#
_symmetry.space_group_name_H-M   'P 1'
#
loop_
_entity.id
_entity.type
_entity.pdbx_description
1 polymer ?
#
loop_
_entity_poly.entity_id
_entity_poly.type
_entity_poly.pdbx_seq_one_letter_code
_entity_poly.pdbx_strand_id
1 'polypeptide(L)'
;LDHVSISKWNWNTESTDLLLKAERVVSNNGTKGNPCLSGDILGDWREEVIWASEDQTELRIYSTTIPAVDRRATWMNDRQYRLAIAWQNVAYNQPPHPSF
;
A
#
# COMPACT_ATOMS: atom_id res chain seq x y z
N LEU A 1 -7.20 -2.58 -16.69
CA LEU A 1 -6.67 -3.08 -15.41
C LEU A 1 -7.82 -3.29 -14.45
N ASP A 2 -8.35 -4.50 -14.45
CA ASP A 2 -9.55 -4.81 -13.68
C ASP A 2 -9.25 -5.25 -12.25
N HIS A 3 -7.97 -5.17 -11.84
CA HIS A 3 -7.57 -5.77 -10.57
C HIS A 3 -6.83 -4.80 -9.68
N VAL A 4 -7.42 -4.58 -8.52
CA VAL A 4 -6.76 -3.91 -7.40
C VAL A 4 -6.15 -5.03 -6.56
N SER A 5 -4.86 -5.21 -6.64
CA SER A 5 -4.19 -6.37 -6.07
C SER A 5 -2.81 -6.03 -5.50
N ILE A 6 -2.34 -6.91 -4.62
CA ILE A 6 -0.98 -6.88 -4.08
C ILE A 6 -0.31 -8.17 -4.50
N SER A 7 0.85 -8.06 -5.13
CA SER A 7 1.63 -9.21 -5.59
C SER A 7 3.08 -9.08 -5.14
N LYS A 8 3.74 -10.21 -5.05
CA LYS A 8 5.15 -10.29 -4.67
C LYS A 8 5.92 -11.08 -5.71
N TRP A 9 7.09 -10.58 -6.09
CA TRP A 9 7.99 -11.33 -6.95
C TRP A 9 8.60 -12.51 -6.20
N ASN A 10 8.52 -13.69 -6.81
CA ASN A 10 9.09 -14.90 -6.25
C ASN A 10 10.38 -15.25 -7.03
N TRP A 11 11.52 -15.10 -6.37
CA TRP A 11 12.83 -15.33 -6.98
C TRP A 11 13.10 -16.81 -7.29
N ASN A 12 12.46 -17.73 -6.56
CA ASN A 12 12.67 -19.17 -6.76
C ASN A 12 11.97 -19.67 -8.03
N THR A 13 10.80 -19.14 -8.33
CA THR A 13 10.00 -19.53 -9.51
C THR A 13 10.13 -18.55 -10.64
N GLU A 14 10.81 -17.42 -10.43
CA GLU A 14 10.93 -16.31 -11.38
C GLU A 14 9.56 -15.87 -11.91
N SER A 15 8.60 -15.76 -11.01
CA SER A 15 7.22 -15.38 -11.32
C SER A 15 6.64 -14.50 -10.22
N THR A 16 5.48 -13.93 -10.49
CA THR A 16 4.76 -13.08 -9.55
C THR A 16 3.71 -13.89 -8.80
N ASP A 17 3.77 -13.89 -7.46
CA ASP A 17 2.76 -14.49 -6.62
C ASP A 17 1.71 -13.44 -6.24
N LEU A 18 0.44 -13.76 -6.44
CA LEU A 18 -0.66 -12.93 -6.00
C LEU A 18 -0.87 -13.15 -4.49
N LEU A 19 -0.72 -12.08 -3.71
CA LEU A 19 -0.92 -12.13 -2.26
C LEU A 19 -2.34 -11.76 -1.87
N LEU A 20 -2.92 -10.77 -2.54
CA LEU A 20 -4.26 -10.27 -2.26
C LEU A 20 -4.87 -9.71 -3.52
N LYS A 21 -6.12 -10.09 -3.78
CA LYS A 21 -6.99 -9.42 -4.73
C LYS A 21 -8.10 -8.74 -3.94
N ALA A 22 -8.11 -7.42 -3.91
CA ALA A 22 -9.14 -6.68 -3.20
C ALA A 22 -10.41 -6.67 -4.04
N GLU A 23 -11.53 -7.00 -3.39
CA GLU A 23 -12.84 -7.05 -4.04
C GLU A 23 -13.69 -5.84 -3.64
N ARG A 24 -14.51 -5.37 -4.56
CA ARG A 24 -15.45 -4.27 -4.34
C ARG A 24 -14.76 -2.98 -3.91
N VAL A 25 -13.56 -2.76 -4.41
CA VAL A 25 -12.80 -1.53 -4.23
C VAL A 25 -12.44 -0.97 -5.58
N VAL A 26 -12.14 0.31 -5.62
CA VAL A 26 -11.76 1.00 -6.86
C VAL A 26 -10.33 1.51 -6.76
N SER A 27 -9.68 1.56 -7.91
CA SER A 27 -8.38 2.22 -8.03
C SER A 27 -8.56 3.73 -7.94
N ASN A 28 -7.63 4.39 -7.28
CA ASN A 28 -7.64 5.85 -7.22
C ASN A 28 -7.28 6.51 -8.55
N ASN A 29 -6.63 5.78 -9.42
CA ASN A 29 -6.28 6.22 -10.77
C ASN A 29 -6.87 5.24 -11.77
N GLY A 30 -7.74 5.70 -12.67
CA GLY A 30 -8.49 4.85 -13.59
C GLY A 30 -7.63 4.03 -14.56
N THR A 31 -6.36 4.34 -14.73
CA THR A 31 -5.46 3.63 -15.64
C THR A 31 -4.50 2.66 -14.95
N LYS A 32 -4.46 2.68 -13.62
CA LYS A 32 -3.55 1.86 -12.82
C LYS A 32 -4.27 1.34 -11.58
N GLY A 33 -3.83 0.22 -11.04
CA GLY A 33 -4.36 -0.36 -9.82
C GLY A 33 -3.86 0.30 -8.54
N ASN A 34 -3.82 1.63 -8.50
CA ASN A 34 -3.25 2.39 -7.40
C ASN A 34 -4.21 2.51 -6.23
N PRO A 35 -3.72 2.39 -4.98
CA PRO A 35 -4.54 2.69 -3.80
C PRO A 35 -4.72 4.20 -3.62
N CYS A 36 -5.67 4.56 -2.76
CA CYS A 36 -5.80 5.95 -2.30
C CYS A 36 -4.57 6.38 -1.54
N LEU A 37 -4.04 5.50 -0.72
CA LEU A 37 -2.88 5.73 0.11
C LEU A 37 -2.16 4.42 0.39
N SER A 38 -0.84 4.45 0.45
CA SER A 38 -0.04 3.36 0.99
C SER A 38 1.03 3.92 1.91
N GLY A 39 1.35 3.21 2.96
CA GLY A 39 2.36 3.63 3.91
C GLY A 39 2.27 2.87 5.22
N ASP A 40 3.26 3.05 6.08
CA ASP A 40 3.30 2.48 7.43
C ASP A 40 2.40 3.28 8.37
N ILE A 41 1.08 3.18 8.14
CA ILE A 41 0.06 3.98 8.83
C ILE A 41 -0.09 3.52 10.29
N LEU A 42 0.03 2.22 10.53
CA LEU A 42 -0.11 1.66 11.88
C LEU A 42 1.17 1.72 12.69
N GLY A 43 2.27 2.14 12.07
CA GLY A 43 3.53 2.38 12.78
C GLY A 43 4.29 1.12 13.18
N ASP A 44 4.08 0.01 12.49
CA ASP A 44 4.73 -1.26 12.79
C ASP A 44 5.86 -1.62 11.81
N TRP A 45 6.37 -0.65 11.05
CA TRP A 45 7.37 -0.71 9.99
C TRP A 45 6.92 -1.43 8.70
N ARG A 46 5.76 -2.05 8.71
CA ARG A 46 5.17 -2.68 7.52
C ARG A 46 4.10 -1.77 6.96
N GLU A 47 4.04 -1.67 5.64
CA GLU A 47 3.13 -0.74 5.00
C GLU A 47 1.72 -1.32 4.88
N GLU A 48 0.73 -0.48 5.10
CA GLU A 48 -0.67 -0.74 4.85
C GLU A 48 -1.09 -0.08 3.55
N VAL A 49 -2.23 -0.51 3.04
CA VAL A 49 -2.81 0.02 1.81
C VAL A 49 -4.26 0.39 2.06
N ILE A 50 -4.69 1.53 1.54
CA ILE A 50 -6.07 1.99 1.66
C ILE A 50 -6.69 2.07 0.26
N TRP A 51 -7.82 1.41 0.07
CA TRP A 51 -8.67 1.54 -1.10
C TRP A 51 -10.07 2.00 -0.73
N ALA A 52 -10.69 2.81 -1.59
CA ALA A 52 -12.09 3.18 -1.46
C ALA A 52 -12.98 2.02 -1.94
N SER A 53 -14.12 1.82 -1.27
CA SER A 53 -15.13 0.87 -1.73
C SER A 53 -15.78 1.34 -3.03
N GLU A 54 -16.37 0.43 -3.81
CA GLU A 54 -17.03 0.75 -5.09
C GLU A 54 -18.18 1.74 -4.92
N ASP A 55 -18.91 1.63 -3.81
CA ASP A 55 -20.03 2.53 -3.50
C ASP A 55 -19.59 3.84 -2.87
N GLN A 56 -18.28 4.00 -2.62
CA GLN A 56 -17.66 5.18 -2.03
C GLN A 56 -18.18 5.54 -0.64
N THR A 57 -18.68 4.56 0.11
CA THR A 57 -19.19 4.78 1.46
C THR A 57 -18.15 4.53 2.53
N GLU A 58 -17.03 3.85 2.20
CA GLU A 58 -16.00 3.51 3.17
C GLU A 58 -14.60 3.49 2.55
N LEU A 59 -13.61 3.64 3.39
CA LEU A 59 -12.21 3.38 3.08
C LEU A 59 -11.80 2.09 3.77
N ARG A 60 -11.19 1.19 3.03
CA ARG A 60 -10.75 -0.11 3.54
C ARG A 60 -9.25 -0.12 3.71
N ILE A 61 -8.80 -0.41 4.93
CA ILE A 61 -7.38 -0.51 5.26
C ILE A 61 -6.99 -1.99 5.23
N TYR A 62 -6.01 -2.32 4.40
CA TYR A 62 -5.49 -3.67 4.27
C TYR A 62 -4.14 -3.75 4.96
N SER A 63 -4.04 -4.64 5.94
CA SER A 63 -2.83 -4.88 6.71
C SER A 63 -2.50 -6.37 6.68
N THR A 64 -1.23 -6.72 6.85
CA THR A 64 -0.86 -8.13 6.96
C THR A 64 -1.34 -8.70 8.29
N THR A 65 -1.76 -9.97 8.25
CA THR A 65 -2.13 -10.73 9.45
C THR A 65 -0.94 -11.50 10.04
N ILE A 66 0.20 -11.46 9.37
CA ILE A 66 1.41 -12.16 9.82
C ILE A 66 2.02 -11.36 10.98
N PRO A 67 2.23 -11.98 12.18
CA PRO A 67 2.85 -11.28 13.29
C PRO A 67 4.26 -10.81 12.94
N ALA A 68 4.61 -9.60 13.36
CA ALA A 68 5.97 -9.09 13.21
C ALA A 68 6.88 -9.75 14.23
N VAL A 69 7.90 -10.46 13.76
CA VAL A 69 8.92 -11.07 14.60
C VAL A 69 9.99 -10.04 14.97
N ASP A 70 10.36 -9.21 14.01
CA ASP A 70 11.34 -8.15 14.20
C ASP A 70 10.65 -6.87 14.66
N ARG A 71 11.27 -6.20 15.63
CA ARG A 71 10.85 -4.88 16.05
C ARG A 71 11.74 -3.85 15.41
N ARG A 72 11.14 -2.96 14.63
CA ARG A 72 11.84 -1.87 13.95
C ARG A 72 11.11 -0.57 14.20
N ALA A 73 11.84 0.54 14.13
CA ALA A 73 11.22 1.84 14.18
C ALA A 73 10.26 2.01 12.98
N THR A 74 9.15 2.67 13.20
CA THR A 74 8.23 3.01 12.12
C THR A 74 8.92 3.88 11.09
N TRP A 75 8.60 3.65 9.82
CA TRP A 75 9.07 4.49 8.71
C TRP A 75 8.58 5.94 8.85
N MET A 76 7.52 6.14 9.64
CA MET A 76 6.98 7.47 9.93
C MET A 76 7.95 8.35 10.74
N ASN A 77 9.01 7.79 11.30
CA ASN A 77 10.08 8.57 11.90
C ASN A 77 10.93 9.30 10.85
N ASP A 78 10.92 8.83 9.62
CA ASP A 78 11.63 9.48 8.53
C ASP A 78 10.78 10.63 7.98
N ARG A 79 11.33 11.83 8.03
CA ARG A 79 10.63 13.03 7.58
C ARG A 79 10.27 12.97 6.11
N GLN A 80 11.17 12.48 5.26
CA GLN A 80 10.91 12.38 3.83
C GLN A 80 9.79 11.38 3.55
N TYR A 81 9.77 10.26 4.27
CA TYR A 81 8.71 9.27 4.16
C TYR A 81 7.34 9.87 4.53
N ARG A 82 7.27 10.61 5.64
CA ARG A 82 6.03 11.30 6.03
C ARG A 82 5.56 12.30 4.97
N LEU A 83 6.47 13.06 4.41
CA LEU A 83 6.14 14.00 3.35
C LEU A 83 5.69 13.27 2.08
N ALA A 84 6.32 12.16 1.74
CA ALA A 84 5.93 11.35 0.60
C ALA A 84 4.51 10.79 0.75
N ILE A 85 4.11 10.39 1.95
CA ILE A 85 2.72 9.99 2.22
C ILE A 85 1.77 11.17 2.02
N ALA A 86 2.13 12.34 2.53
CA ALA A 86 1.28 13.52 2.44
C ALA A 86 1.02 13.98 1.00
N TRP A 87 1.96 13.78 0.09
CA TRP A 87 1.79 14.20 -1.30
C TRP A 87 1.43 13.08 -2.28
N GLN A 88 1.14 11.86 -1.80
CA GLN A 88 0.81 10.74 -2.69
C GLN A 88 -0.26 11.08 -3.71
N ASN A 89 -1.33 11.71 -3.26
CA ASN A 89 -2.44 12.09 -4.12
C ASN A 89 -2.02 13.03 -5.25
N VAL A 90 -1.09 13.93 -4.97
CA VAL A 90 -0.58 14.90 -5.95
C VAL A 90 0.41 14.26 -6.92
N ALA A 91 1.13 13.26 -6.47
CA ALA A 91 2.17 12.56 -7.23
C ALA A 91 1.66 11.28 -7.91
N TYR A 92 0.42 11.27 -8.39
CA TYR A 92 -0.20 10.13 -9.05
C TYR A 92 -0.23 8.86 -8.18
N ASN A 93 -0.34 9.02 -6.87
CA ASN A 93 -0.38 7.92 -5.90
C ASN A 93 0.84 7.00 -5.99
N GLN A 94 2.01 7.59 -6.20
CA GLN A 94 3.26 6.85 -6.13
C GLN A 94 3.56 6.47 -4.68
N PRO A 95 4.10 5.26 -4.43
CA PRO A 95 4.38 4.83 -3.06
C PRO A 95 5.38 5.77 -2.37
N PRO A 96 5.27 5.94 -1.06
CA PRO A 96 6.22 6.75 -0.32
C PRO A 96 7.60 6.08 -0.29
N HIS A 97 8.64 6.87 -0.12
CA HIS A 97 10.01 6.39 -0.07
C HIS A 97 10.78 7.08 1.06
N PRO A 98 11.68 6.35 1.74
CA PRO A 98 12.50 6.93 2.79
C PRO A 98 13.64 7.77 2.25
N SER A 99 14.32 8.48 3.15
CA SER A 99 15.49 9.29 2.81
C SER A 99 16.79 8.46 2.71
N PHE A 100 16.70 7.19 3.06
CA PHE A 100 17.85 6.28 3.07
C PHE A 100 17.69 5.07 2.15
#